data_4cde80f8aee9261bfab8cb3dbe48bde1
#
_entry.id   4cde80f8aee9261bfab8cb3dbe48bde1
#
_cell.length_a   1.000
_cell.length_b   1.000
_cell.length_c   1.000
_cell.angle_alpha   90.00
_cell.angle_beta   90.00
_cell.angle_gamma   90.00
#
_symmetry.space_group_name_H-M   'P 1'
#
loop_
_entity.id
_entity.type
_entity.pdbx_description
1 polymer ?
#
loop_
_entity_poly.entity_id
_entity_poly.type
_entity_poly.pdbx_seq_one_letter_code
_entity_poly.pdbx_strand_id
1 'polypeptide(L)'
;MDDNNKIVCSNIWKLFGPDEKRVKENLDPNLSVKEVQEKTGHVVAVKNVSFSIQKGETFVVMGLSGSGKSTLVRCISRLIEPTSGTVKMDDIDVTKMSGGELLDLRRNKMSMVFQHFGLFPHRTVVENI
;
A
#
# COMPACT_ATOMS: atom_id res chain seq x y z
N MET A 1 -16.90 7.81 -15.45
CA MET A 1 -15.89 6.83 -15.05
C MET A 1 -15.00 6.55 -16.22
N ASP A 2 -13.71 6.74 -16.09
CA ASP A 2 -12.78 6.32 -17.15
C ASP A 2 -12.67 4.81 -17.09
N ASP A 3 -13.30 4.12 -18.02
CA ASP A 3 -13.23 2.64 -18.19
C ASP A 3 -11.80 2.10 -18.42
N ASN A 4 -10.81 2.97 -18.45
CA ASN A 4 -9.42 2.63 -18.72
C ASN A 4 -8.54 2.55 -17.48
N ASN A 5 -9.06 2.86 -16.29
CA ASN A 5 -8.29 2.79 -15.06
C ASN A 5 -8.04 1.34 -14.64
N LYS A 6 -6.77 1.00 -14.42
CA LYS A 6 -6.34 -0.30 -13.89
C LYS A 6 -6.30 -0.31 -12.37
N ILE A 7 -5.73 0.75 -11.79
CA ILE A 7 -5.61 0.93 -10.33
C ILE A 7 -6.08 2.33 -9.99
N VAL A 8 -6.89 2.45 -8.94
CA VAL A 8 -7.31 3.73 -8.37
C VAL A 8 -7.07 3.70 -6.87
N CYS A 9 -6.19 4.57 -6.41
CA CYS A 9 -5.92 4.81 -5.00
C CYS A 9 -6.59 6.10 -4.56
N SER A 10 -7.34 6.05 -3.47
CA SER A 10 -8.06 7.21 -2.94
C SER A 10 -7.77 7.40 -1.46
N ASN A 11 -7.18 8.54 -1.12
CA ASN A 11 -6.92 8.98 0.25
C ASN A 11 -6.18 7.93 1.11
N ILE A 12 -5.17 7.30 0.55
CA ILE A 12 -4.40 6.27 1.25
C ILE A 12 -3.60 6.90 2.39
N TRP A 13 -3.80 6.37 3.58
CA TRP A 13 -3.00 6.64 4.76
C TRP A 13 -2.39 5.37 5.31
N LYS A 14 -1.17 5.44 5.76
CA LYS A 14 -0.55 4.40 6.58
C LYS A 14 0.21 5.00 7.74
N LEU A 15 -0.26 4.67 8.93
CA LEU A 15 0.41 4.94 10.20
C LEU A 15 0.94 3.62 10.77
N PHE A 16 2.09 3.66 11.39
CA PHE A 16 2.61 2.55 12.20
C PHE A 16 2.55 2.92 13.68
N GLY A 17 1.91 2.09 14.47
CA GLY A 17 1.72 2.26 15.90
C GLY A 17 0.47 1.55 16.39
N PRO A 18 0.25 1.50 17.72
CA PRO A 18 -0.95 0.89 18.28
C PRO A 18 -2.20 1.69 17.91
N ASP A 19 -3.33 0.99 17.69
CA ASP A 19 -4.65 1.59 17.40
C ASP A 19 -4.61 2.63 16.26
N GLU A 20 -3.85 2.36 15.21
CA GLU A 20 -3.57 3.29 14.11
C GLU A 20 -4.85 3.87 13.45
N LYS A 21 -5.93 3.09 13.35
CA LYS A 21 -7.20 3.56 12.78
C LYS A 21 -7.84 4.63 13.65
N ARG A 22 -7.91 4.39 14.96
CA ARG A 22 -8.45 5.35 15.92
C ARG A 22 -7.63 6.64 15.96
N VAL A 23 -6.31 6.51 15.92
CA VAL A 23 -5.42 7.68 15.87
C VAL A 23 -5.67 8.48 14.61
N LYS A 24 -5.80 7.80 13.45
CA LYS A 24 -6.10 8.47 12.16
C LYS A 24 -7.44 9.20 12.16
N GLU A 25 -8.49 8.62 12.74
CA GLU A 25 -9.82 9.23 12.82
C GLU A 25 -9.83 10.55 13.60
N ASN A 26 -9.00 10.64 14.63
CA ASN A 26 -8.88 11.82 15.50
C ASN A 26 -7.71 12.75 15.12
N LEU A 27 -7.02 12.46 14.02
CA LEU A 27 -5.84 13.19 13.60
C LEU A 27 -6.23 14.48 12.88
N ASP A 28 -5.63 15.61 13.29
CA ASP A 28 -5.67 16.84 12.51
C ASP A 28 -4.86 16.64 11.21
N PRO A 29 -5.50 16.74 10.05
CA PRO A 29 -4.86 16.51 8.75
C PRO A 29 -3.79 17.55 8.41
N ASN A 30 -3.77 18.70 9.10
CA ASN A 30 -2.81 19.76 8.86
C ASN A 30 -1.46 19.54 9.58
N LEU A 31 -1.39 18.61 10.54
CA LEU A 31 -0.15 18.29 11.22
C LEU A 31 0.89 17.71 10.26
N SER A 32 2.12 18.14 10.42
CA SER A 32 3.26 17.52 9.74
C SER A 32 3.51 16.10 10.29
N VAL A 33 4.21 15.27 9.52
CA VAL A 33 4.59 13.90 9.93
C VAL A 33 5.33 13.92 11.27
N LYS A 34 6.22 14.90 11.48
CA LYS A 34 6.98 15.07 12.72
C LYS A 34 6.08 15.40 13.91
N GLU A 35 5.15 16.33 13.72
CA GLU A 35 4.20 16.69 14.78
C GLU A 35 3.28 15.53 15.17
N VAL A 36 2.85 14.72 14.20
CA VAL A 36 2.08 13.50 14.49
C VAL A 36 2.89 12.54 15.35
N GLN A 37 4.16 12.31 14.98
CA GLN A 37 5.04 11.43 15.75
C GLN A 37 5.27 11.95 17.19
N GLU A 38 5.51 13.25 17.35
CA GLU A 38 5.73 13.88 18.66
C GLU A 38 4.48 13.81 19.55
N LYS A 39 3.28 14.02 18.98
CA LYS A 39 2.01 14.05 19.72
C LYS A 39 1.45 12.65 20.00
N THR A 40 1.62 11.70 19.12
CA THR A 40 0.93 10.41 19.17
C THR A 40 1.88 9.21 19.28
N GLY A 41 3.17 9.39 19.04
CA GLY A 41 4.14 8.30 18.95
C GLY A 41 4.02 7.46 17.66
N HIS A 42 3.14 7.82 16.73
CA HIS A 42 2.92 7.09 15.48
C HIS A 42 3.82 7.61 14.36
N VAL A 43 4.30 6.70 13.53
CA VAL A 43 5.03 7.05 12.30
C VAL A 43 4.05 7.08 11.13
N VAL A 44 3.91 8.24 10.50
CA VAL A 44 3.14 8.40 9.27
C VAL A 44 4.03 8.02 8.08
N ALA A 45 3.80 6.86 7.51
CA ALA A 45 4.56 6.37 6.35
C ALA A 45 3.94 6.83 5.01
N VAL A 46 2.60 6.88 4.94
CA VAL A 46 1.86 7.39 3.79
C VAL A 46 0.80 8.36 4.29
N LYS A 47 0.76 9.55 3.69
CA LYS A 47 -0.15 10.65 4.10
C LYS A 47 -1.03 11.08 2.94
N ASN A 48 -2.29 10.69 2.97
CA ASN A 48 -3.36 11.17 2.08
C ASN A 48 -3.00 11.11 0.59
N VAL A 49 -2.57 9.96 0.12
CA VAL A 49 -2.12 9.78 -1.27
C VAL A 49 -3.28 9.30 -2.14
N SER A 50 -3.50 9.99 -3.26
CA SER A 50 -4.51 9.63 -4.27
C SER A 50 -3.91 9.73 -5.67
N PHE A 51 -4.15 8.71 -6.49
CA PHE A 51 -3.76 8.67 -7.90
C PHE A 51 -4.50 7.54 -8.63
N SER A 52 -4.45 7.57 -9.95
CA SER A 52 -4.95 6.50 -10.81
C SER A 52 -3.87 6.08 -11.80
N ILE A 53 -3.89 4.80 -12.17
CA ILE A 53 -2.99 4.20 -13.16
C ILE A 53 -3.87 3.56 -14.24
N GLN A 54 -3.60 3.87 -15.49
CA GLN A 54 -4.34 3.31 -16.62
C GLN A 54 -3.83 1.93 -17.03
N LYS A 55 -4.63 1.20 -17.77
CA LYS A 55 -4.22 -0.09 -18.37
C LYS A 55 -3.03 0.12 -19.31
N GLY A 56 -1.97 -0.67 -19.13
CA GLY A 56 -0.74 -0.59 -19.92
C GLY A 56 0.20 0.55 -19.56
N GLU A 57 -0.14 1.38 -18.57
CA GLU A 57 0.70 2.48 -18.11
C GLU A 57 1.85 1.99 -17.22
N THR A 58 3.01 2.60 -17.37
CA THR A 58 4.13 2.51 -16.43
C THR A 58 4.07 3.72 -15.50
N PHE A 59 3.70 3.51 -14.26
CA PHE A 59 3.60 4.56 -13.23
C PHE A 59 4.81 4.51 -12.31
N VAL A 60 5.50 5.64 -12.14
CA VAL A 60 6.74 5.72 -11.34
C VAL A 60 6.50 6.50 -10.06
N VAL A 61 6.85 5.90 -8.91
CA VAL A 61 6.84 6.55 -7.60
C VAL A 61 8.27 6.89 -7.21
N MET A 62 8.58 8.17 -7.08
CA MET A 62 9.91 8.65 -6.72
C MET A 62 9.91 9.39 -5.39
N GLY A 63 11.03 9.36 -4.70
CA GLY A 63 11.24 10.06 -3.44
C GLY A 63 12.53 9.61 -2.76
N LEU A 64 12.93 10.35 -1.73
CA LEU A 64 14.12 10.01 -0.94
C LEU A 64 13.93 8.70 -0.16
N SER A 65 15.03 8.12 0.31
CA SER A 65 14.98 6.98 1.22
C SER A 65 14.15 7.31 2.46
N GLY A 66 13.27 6.38 2.86
CA GLY A 66 12.37 6.59 4.00
C GLY A 66 11.15 7.47 3.72
N SER A 67 10.88 7.85 2.46
CA SER A 67 9.71 8.67 2.10
C SER A 67 8.37 7.89 2.01
N GLY A 68 8.38 6.56 2.23
CA GLY A 68 7.18 5.74 2.23
C GLY A 68 6.85 5.05 0.89
N LYS A 69 7.70 5.12 -0.13
CA LYS A 69 7.47 4.50 -1.45
C LYS A 69 7.16 3.01 -1.38
N SER A 70 8.02 2.25 -0.70
CA SER A 70 7.85 0.79 -0.54
C SER A 70 6.60 0.47 0.29
N THR A 71 6.28 1.29 1.26
CA THR A 71 5.07 1.15 2.07
C THR A 71 3.82 1.38 1.20
N LEU A 72 3.82 2.41 0.36
CA LEU A 72 2.71 2.68 -0.56
C LEU A 72 2.47 1.50 -1.51
N VAL A 73 3.53 0.99 -2.15
CA VAL A 73 3.43 -0.17 -3.07
C VAL A 73 2.87 -1.41 -2.34
N ARG A 74 3.31 -1.64 -1.10
CA ARG A 74 2.79 -2.74 -0.27
C ARG A 74 1.35 -2.53 0.18
N CYS A 75 0.91 -1.29 0.36
CA CYS A 75 -0.50 -0.98 0.62
C CYS A 75 -1.37 -1.26 -0.61
N ILE A 76 -0.91 -0.95 -1.82
CA ILE A 76 -1.62 -1.25 -3.07
C ILE A 76 -1.86 -2.75 -3.22
N SER A 77 -0.86 -3.57 -2.93
CA SER A 77 -0.97 -5.04 -2.97
C SER A 77 -1.58 -5.65 -1.70
N ARG A 78 -1.93 -4.82 -0.71
CA ARG A 78 -2.39 -5.24 0.62
C ARG A 78 -1.45 -6.20 1.35
N LEU A 79 -0.16 -6.20 1.01
CA LEU A 79 0.88 -6.83 1.84
C LEU A 79 1.04 -6.10 3.18
N ILE A 80 0.76 -4.79 3.18
CA ILE A 80 0.55 -3.97 4.37
C ILE A 80 -0.87 -3.44 4.28
N GLU A 81 -1.66 -3.63 5.32
CA GLU A 81 -3.01 -3.08 5.40
C GLU A 81 -2.91 -1.54 5.50
N PRO A 82 -3.55 -0.77 4.61
CA PRO A 82 -3.63 0.67 4.78
C PRO A 82 -4.43 1.02 6.05
N THR A 83 -4.06 2.08 6.72
CA THR A 83 -4.78 2.56 7.90
C THR A 83 -6.15 3.12 7.51
N SER A 84 -6.20 3.83 6.39
CA SER A 84 -7.45 4.30 5.77
C SER A 84 -7.25 4.54 4.27
N GLY A 85 -8.36 4.82 3.58
CA GLY A 85 -8.40 4.98 2.14
C GLY A 85 -8.83 3.71 1.42
N THR A 86 -8.90 3.77 0.10
CA THR A 86 -9.33 2.65 -0.75
C THR A 86 -8.36 2.41 -1.89
N VAL A 87 -8.20 1.15 -2.25
CA VAL A 87 -7.48 0.72 -3.45
C VAL A 87 -8.44 -0.08 -4.30
N LYS A 88 -8.71 0.38 -5.52
CA LYS A 88 -9.49 -0.38 -6.50
C LYS A 88 -8.57 -0.91 -7.60
N MET A 89 -8.80 -2.13 -8.02
CA MET A 89 -8.15 -2.76 -9.17
C MET A 89 -9.21 -3.38 -10.07
N ASP A 90 -9.23 -3.01 -11.34
CA ASP A 90 -10.31 -3.37 -12.27
C ASP A 90 -11.71 -3.09 -11.65
N ASP A 91 -11.89 -1.91 -11.04
CA ASP A 91 -13.10 -1.45 -10.31
C ASP A 91 -13.47 -2.24 -9.05
N ILE A 92 -12.73 -3.28 -8.69
CA ILE A 92 -12.96 -4.07 -7.48
C ILE A 92 -12.16 -3.48 -6.31
N ASP A 93 -12.82 -3.22 -5.19
CA ASP A 93 -12.18 -2.67 -3.99
C ASP A 93 -11.33 -3.73 -3.27
N VAL A 94 -10.03 -3.66 -3.48
CA VAL A 94 -9.04 -4.58 -2.88
C VAL A 94 -9.03 -4.47 -1.35
N THR A 95 -9.35 -3.31 -0.80
CA THR A 95 -9.33 -3.09 0.66
C THR A 95 -10.46 -3.83 1.39
N LYS A 96 -11.50 -4.25 0.66
CA LYS A 96 -12.65 -4.99 1.20
C LYS A 96 -12.63 -6.49 0.90
N MET A 97 -11.67 -6.96 0.10
CA MET A 97 -11.56 -8.37 -0.25
C MET A 97 -11.32 -9.24 0.99
N SER A 98 -11.94 -10.41 1.01
CA SER A 98 -11.61 -11.49 1.94
C SER A 98 -10.20 -12.05 1.67
N GLY A 99 -9.67 -12.81 2.62
CA GLY A 99 -8.35 -13.44 2.46
C GLY A 99 -8.25 -14.35 1.23
N GLY A 100 -9.33 -15.08 0.89
CA GLY A 100 -9.40 -15.95 -0.29
C GLY A 100 -9.38 -15.16 -1.60
N GLU A 101 -10.20 -14.12 -1.71
CA GLU A 101 -10.23 -13.24 -2.88
C GLU A 101 -8.90 -12.51 -3.10
N LEU A 102 -8.28 -12.06 -2.01
CA LEU A 102 -6.97 -11.41 -2.05
C LEU A 102 -5.86 -12.36 -2.49
N LEU A 103 -5.92 -13.62 -2.07
CA LEU A 103 -4.99 -14.66 -2.50
C LEU A 103 -5.12 -14.93 -4.00
N ASP A 104 -6.35 -15.01 -4.51
CA ASP A 104 -6.65 -15.18 -5.94
C ASP A 104 -6.17 -14.00 -6.77
N LEU A 105 -6.40 -12.78 -6.30
CA LEU A 105 -5.89 -11.56 -6.93
C LEU A 105 -4.37 -11.59 -7.06
N ARG A 106 -3.67 -11.95 -5.99
CA ARG A 106 -2.20 -12.05 -5.97
C ARG A 106 -1.66 -13.16 -6.87
N ARG A 107 -2.37 -14.28 -6.98
CA ARG A 107 -1.96 -15.38 -7.87
C ARG A 107 -2.12 -15.06 -9.34
N ASN A 108 -3.19 -14.35 -9.70
CA ASN A 108 -3.62 -14.26 -11.08
C ASN A 108 -3.44 -12.86 -11.71
N LYS A 109 -3.38 -11.80 -10.90
CA LYS A 109 -3.42 -10.43 -11.42
C LYS A 109 -2.31 -9.52 -10.95
N MET A 110 -1.52 -9.92 -9.93
CA MET A 110 -0.46 -9.06 -9.42
C MET A 110 0.79 -9.88 -9.07
N SER A 111 1.93 -9.26 -9.30
CA SER A 111 3.21 -9.78 -8.83
C SER A 111 4.03 -8.66 -8.23
N MET A 112 4.99 -8.99 -7.39
CA MET A 112 5.87 -8.02 -6.75
C MET A 112 7.31 -8.47 -6.83
N VAL A 113 8.18 -7.58 -7.33
CA VAL A 113 9.62 -7.76 -7.24
C VAL A 113 10.11 -7.06 -5.99
N PHE A 114 10.71 -7.82 -5.07
CA PHE A 114 11.22 -7.30 -3.82
C PHE A 114 12.63 -6.74 -3.99
N GLN A 115 12.96 -5.71 -3.21
CA GLN A 115 14.30 -5.10 -3.18
C GLN A 115 15.37 -6.08 -2.67
N HIS A 116 15.01 -6.96 -1.73
CA HIS A 116 15.83 -8.08 -1.29
C HIS A 116 15.46 -9.34 -2.08
N PHE A 117 16.37 -10.31 -2.15
CA PHE A 117 16.28 -11.47 -3.04
C PHE A 117 14.95 -12.25 -2.98
N GLY A 118 14.26 -12.24 -1.84
CA GLY A 118 12.97 -12.94 -1.68
C GLY A 118 13.08 -14.46 -1.81
N LEU A 119 14.25 -15.02 -1.56
CA LEU A 119 14.51 -16.44 -1.65
C LEU A 119 14.23 -17.13 -0.30
N PHE A 120 13.71 -18.35 -0.38
CA PHE A 120 13.57 -19.22 0.78
C PHE A 120 14.91 -19.86 1.11
N PRO A 121 15.57 -19.52 2.24
CA PRO A 121 16.91 -20.00 2.56
C PRO A 121 16.98 -21.51 2.85
N HIS A 122 15.85 -22.12 3.12
CA HIS A 122 15.73 -23.56 3.36
C HIS A 122 15.42 -24.37 2.10
N ARG A 123 15.37 -23.73 0.93
CA ARG A 123 15.12 -24.34 -0.37
C ARG A 123 16.33 -24.23 -1.28
N THR A 124 16.49 -25.21 -2.15
CA THR A 124 17.51 -25.16 -3.22
C THR A 124 17.15 -24.11 -4.28
N VAL A 125 18.09 -23.81 -5.17
CA VAL A 125 17.87 -22.87 -6.30
C VAL A 125 16.67 -23.31 -7.15
N VAL A 126 16.61 -24.60 -7.50
CA VAL A 126 15.54 -25.16 -8.34
C VAL A 126 14.17 -25.07 -7.65
N GLU A 127 14.11 -25.25 -6.34
CA GLU A 127 12.86 -25.16 -5.58
C GLU A 127 12.39 -23.70 -5.34
N ASN A 128 13.26 -22.72 -5.59
CA ASN A 128 12.94 -21.29 -5.51
C ASN A 128 12.41 -20.75 -6.85
N ILE A 129 12.55 -21.46 -7.94
CA ILE A 129 12.07 -21.14 -9.27
C ILE A 129 10.73 -21.83 -9.54
#